data_ec50748a744e9b71b66ee9eac7d2e69a
#
_entry.id   ec50748a744e9b71b66ee9eac7d2e69a
#
_cell.length_a   1.000
_cell.length_b   1.000
_cell.length_c   1.000
_cell.angle_alpha   90.00
_cell.angle_beta   90.00
_cell.angle_gamma   90.00
#
_symmetry.space_group_name_H-M   'P 1'
#
loop_
_entity.id
_entity.type
_entity.pdbx_description
1 polymer ?
#
loop_
_entity_poly.entity_id
_entity_poly.type
_entity_poly.pdbx_seq_one_letter_code
_entity_poly.pdbx_strand_id
1 'polypeptide(L)'
;GRASGRTSDETIASYLELFHRLYLTEDLCGWEPPMRAKARVRVKPKRYFVDPSLAVALLNATPERLSRDIQTLGMLFENLVLRDLRVFLSSYPGMGNTLSYYRDDTGLEVDVIVEHACRWAGIEIKLSDAKVGEGAGSLLRLRDKVLKNPVARTAEPAFLAVIVGKGNLAYRRKDGVYVIPAATLSA
;
A
#
# COMPACT_ATOMS: atom_id res chain seq x y z
N GLY A 1 13.50 2.29 40.74
CA GLY A 1 12.85 3.30 39.93
C GLY A 1 13.32 3.21 38.47
N ARG A 2 12.53 2.62 37.60
CA ARG A 2 12.79 2.70 36.17
C ARG A 2 12.28 4.05 35.69
N ALA A 3 13.19 4.94 35.32
CA ALA A 3 12.87 6.14 34.59
C ALA A 3 12.35 5.72 33.21
N SER A 4 11.04 5.82 32.98
CA SER A 4 10.47 5.75 31.65
C SER A 4 10.83 7.06 30.94
N GLY A 5 12.00 7.10 30.29
CA GLY A 5 12.39 8.22 29.45
C GLY A 5 11.43 8.30 28.27
N ARG A 6 10.53 9.28 28.26
CA ARG A 6 9.80 9.66 27.06
C ARG A 6 10.83 10.20 26.07
N THR A 7 11.10 9.43 25.03
CA THR A 7 11.90 9.90 23.90
C THR A 7 11.14 11.07 23.26
N SER A 8 11.82 12.21 23.03
CA SER A 8 11.17 13.35 22.39
C SER A 8 10.80 13.03 20.93
N ASP A 9 9.76 13.68 20.42
CA ASP A 9 9.35 13.53 19.02
C ASP A 9 10.49 13.88 18.05
N GLU A 10 11.35 14.84 18.42
CA GLU A 10 12.54 15.21 17.64
C GLU A 10 13.57 14.07 17.60
N THR A 11 13.78 13.37 18.70
CA THR A 11 14.70 12.21 18.74
C THR A 11 14.15 11.07 17.87
N ILE A 12 12.85 10.80 17.96
CA ILE A 12 12.20 9.80 17.10
C ILE A 12 12.36 10.19 15.64
N ALA A 13 12.10 11.45 15.27
CA ALA A 13 12.25 11.94 13.90
C ALA A 13 13.68 11.78 13.38
N SER A 14 14.70 12.08 14.20
CA SER A 14 16.10 11.92 13.80
C SER A 14 16.51 10.47 13.57
N TYR A 15 16.01 9.51 14.39
CA TYR A 15 16.25 8.09 14.15
C TYR A 15 15.55 7.60 12.86
N LEU A 16 14.33 8.05 12.63
CA LEU A 16 13.60 7.68 11.43
C LEU A 16 14.28 8.22 10.16
N GLU A 17 14.83 9.44 10.21
CA GLU A 17 15.63 9.99 9.13
C GLU A 17 16.91 9.18 8.90
N LEU A 18 17.59 8.77 9.98
CA LEU A 18 18.77 7.91 9.88
C LEU A 18 18.44 6.59 9.18
N PHE A 19 17.35 5.92 9.56
CA PHE A 19 16.92 4.67 8.92
C PHE A 19 16.59 4.86 7.44
N HIS A 20 15.98 5.98 7.08
CA HIS A 20 15.72 6.33 5.69
C HIS A 20 17.04 6.53 4.91
N ARG A 21 17.99 7.28 5.46
CA ARG A 21 19.32 7.50 4.85
C ARG A 21 20.15 6.23 4.72
N LEU A 22 19.97 5.26 5.61
CA LEU A 22 20.59 3.93 5.55
C LEU A 22 19.85 2.95 4.63
N TYR A 23 18.79 3.40 3.93
CA TYR A 23 17.96 2.55 3.07
C TYR A 23 17.34 1.36 3.81
N LEU A 24 17.05 1.49 5.11
CA LEU A 24 16.34 0.48 5.87
C LEU A 24 14.83 0.64 5.79
N THR A 25 14.40 1.90 5.64
CA THR A 25 12.98 2.25 5.52
C THR A 25 12.74 3.17 4.33
N GLU A 26 11.53 3.12 3.81
CA GLU A 26 11.04 3.98 2.75
C GLU A 26 9.63 4.48 3.05
N ASP A 27 9.30 5.65 2.54
CA ASP A 27 7.99 6.26 2.72
C ASP A 27 7.14 6.07 1.47
N LEU A 28 5.87 5.68 1.67
CA LEU A 28 4.84 5.69 0.65
C LEU A 28 3.96 6.92 0.87
N CYS A 29 4.02 7.86 -0.05
CA CYS A 29 3.28 9.12 0.05
C CYS A 29 1.78 8.90 -0.20
N GLY A 30 0.95 9.79 0.38
CA GLY A 30 -0.47 9.80 0.05
C GLY A 30 -0.72 10.28 -1.37
N TRP A 31 -1.65 9.59 -2.06
CA TRP A 31 -2.13 10.00 -3.37
C TRP A 31 -3.16 11.12 -3.21
N GLU A 32 -2.93 12.21 -3.91
CA GLU A 32 -3.91 13.27 -4.07
C GLU A 32 -4.55 13.09 -5.46
N PRO A 33 -5.79 12.60 -5.56
CA PRO A 33 -6.51 12.65 -6.84
C PRO A 33 -6.43 14.06 -7.39
N PRO A 34 -6.39 14.28 -8.72
CA PRO A 34 -6.32 15.60 -9.31
C PRO A 34 -7.58 16.42 -8.96
N MET A 35 -7.65 16.83 -7.72
CA MET A 35 -8.73 17.63 -7.15
C MET A 35 -8.20 19.02 -6.85
N ARG A 36 -8.87 20.06 -7.34
CA ARG A 36 -8.73 21.42 -6.81
C ARG A 36 -9.41 21.50 -5.44
N ALA A 37 -8.87 20.84 -4.44
CA ALA A 37 -9.33 21.00 -3.08
C ALA A 37 -8.60 22.17 -2.43
N LYS A 38 -9.35 23.11 -1.85
CA LYS A 38 -8.81 24.24 -1.07
C LYS A 38 -8.11 23.80 0.23
N ALA A 39 -8.27 22.57 0.65
CA ALA A 39 -7.60 21.98 1.81
C ALA A 39 -6.91 20.70 1.38
N ARG A 40 -5.60 20.79 1.11
CA ARG A 40 -4.73 19.62 1.04
C ARG A 40 -4.58 19.10 2.45
N VAL A 41 -5.34 18.08 2.81
CA VAL A 41 -5.03 17.30 4.01
C VAL A 41 -3.75 16.55 3.69
N ARG A 42 -2.61 17.07 4.14
CA ARG A 42 -1.33 16.36 4.04
C ARG A 42 -1.45 15.08 4.86
N VAL A 43 -1.76 14.01 4.19
CA VAL A 43 -1.77 12.69 4.80
C VAL A 43 -0.31 12.32 5.08
N LYS A 44 -0.03 11.91 6.34
CA LYS A 44 1.33 11.47 6.71
C LYS A 44 1.72 10.26 5.86
N PRO A 45 2.95 10.17 5.35
CA PRO A 45 3.39 9.00 4.60
C PRO A 45 3.29 7.73 5.45
N LYS A 46 2.93 6.61 4.83
CA LYS A 46 3.10 5.29 5.41
C LYS A 46 4.58 4.90 5.30
N ARG A 47 5.11 4.27 6.34
CA ARG A 47 6.51 3.85 6.38
C ARG A 47 6.61 2.34 6.33
N TYR A 48 7.49 1.84 5.46
CA TYR A 48 7.74 0.43 5.24
C TYR A 48 9.24 0.13 5.37
N PHE A 49 9.58 -1.11 5.67
CA PHE A 49 10.94 -1.57 5.46
C PHE A 49 11.19 -1.74 3.95
N VAL A 50 12.40 -1.41 3.51
CA VAL A 50 12.83 -1.67 2.12
C VAL A 50 12.75 -3.16 1.79
N ASP A 51 13.05 -4.01 2.78
CA ASP A 51 12.83 -5.45 2.71
C ASP A 51 12.15 -5.96 3.99
N PRO A 52 10.99 -6.63 3.91
CA PRO A 52 10.28 -7.16 5.07
C PRO A 52 11.08 -8.20 5.85
N SER A 53 12.12 -8.82 5.27
CA SER A 53 13.00 -9.75 5.97
C SER A 53 13.74 -9.09 7.14
N LEU A 54 13.99 -7.78 7.06
CA LEU A 54 14.56 -7.01 8.17
C LEU A 54 13.64 -7.03 9.39
N ALA A 55 12.34 -6.83 9.18
CA ALA A 55 11.37 -6.91 10.28
C ALA A 55 11.26 -8.33 10.85
N VAL A 56 11.26 -9.35 9.97
CA VAL A 56 11.24 -10.77 10.38
C VAL A 56 12.44 -11.08 11.27
N ALA A 57 13.65 -10.66 10.87
CA ALA A 57 14.88 -10.85 11.64
C ALA A 57 14.84 -10.13 13.01
N LEU A 58 14.42 -8.85 13.03
CA LEU A 58 14.32 -8.05 14.25
C LEU A 58 13.31 -8.61 15.26
N LEU A 59 12.22 -9.19 14.76
CA LEU A 59 11.18 -9.83 15.58
C LEU A 59 11.55 -11.26 16.02
N ASN A 60 12.65 -11.82 15.53
CA ASN A 60 12.96 -13.24 15.65
C ASN A 60 11.75 -14.12 15.28
N ALA A 61 11.08 -13.73 14.19
CA ALA A 61 9.84 -14.37 13.78
C ALA A 61 10.14 -15.65 13.01
N THR A 62 9.50 -16.76 13.44
CA THR A 62 9.50 -18.03 12.70
C THR A 62 8.19 -18.18 11.93
N PRO A 63 8.13 -19.06 10.90
CA PRO A 63 6.87 -19.34 10.19
C PRO A 63 5.74 -19.76 11.13
N GLU A 64 6.03 -20.57 12.16
CA GLU A 64 5.06 -21.04 13.14
C GLU A 64 4.53 -19.90 14.01
N ARG A 65 5.39 -18.94 14.36
CA ARG A 65 4.98 -17.75 15.13
C ARG A 65 4.12 -16.83 14.27
N LEU A 66 4.52 -16.58 13.02
CA LEU A 66 3.78 -15.73 12.10
C LEU A 66 2.41 -16.33 11.73
N SER A 67 2.31 -17.65 11.61
CA SER A 67 1.02 -18.31 11.33
C SER A 67 -0.01 -18.15 12.46
N ARG A 68 0.45 -17.85 13.68
CA ARG A 68 -0.40 -17.56 14.85
C ARG A 68 -0.68 -16.07 15.04
N ASP A 69 0.12 -15.22 14.44
CA ASP A 69 -0.01 -13.76 14.48
C ASP A 69 -0.35 -13.24 13.06
N ILE A 70 -1.61 -13.46 12.68
CA ILE A 70 -2.13 -13.09 11.37
C ILE A 70 -2.04 -11.57 11.11
N GLN A 71 -2.07 -10.75 12.15
CA GLN A 71 -1.94 -9.30 12.01
C GLN A 71 -0.53 -8.92 11.58
N THR A 72 0.49 -9.42 12.27
CA THR A 72 1.90 -9.19 11.89
C THR A 72 2.20 -9.79 10.52
N LEU A 73 1.71 -11.01 10.23
CA LEU A 73 1.87 -11.63 8.92
C LEU A 73 1.22 -10.78 7.81
N GLY A 74 0.04 -10.20 8.05
CA GLY A 74 -0.63 -9.30 7.11
C GLY A 74 0.20 -8.06 6.79
N MET A 75 0.76 -7.40 7.81
CA MET A 75 1.63 -6.23 7.63
C MET A 75 2.91 -6.57 6.85
N LEU A 76 3.54 -7.71 7.15
CA LEU A 76 4.72 -8.18 6.43
C LEU A 76 4.40 -8.54 4.97
N PHE A 77 3.22 -9.13 4.74
CA PHE A 77 2.75 -9.44 3.40
C PHE A 77 2.45 -8.17 2.59
N GLU A 78 1.81 -7.16 3.19
CA GLU A 78 1.60 -5.85 2.56
C GLU A 78 2.95 -5.22 2.16
N ASN A 79 3.93 -5.23 3.08
CA ASN A 79 5.28 -4.72 2.80
C ASN A 79 5.96 -5.50 1.66
N LEU A 80 5.83 -6.84 1.64
CA LEU A 80 6.41 -7.69 0.59
C LEU A 80 5.83 -7.33 -0.78
N VAL A 81 4.51 -7.28 -0.89
CA VAL A 81 3.83 -6.97 -2.16
C VAL A 81 4.18 -5.55 -2.63
N LEU A 82 4.24 -4.58 -1.72
CA LEU A 82 4.61 -3.21 -2.06
C LEU A 82 6.05 -3.14 -2.60
N ARG A 83 7.01 -3.84 -1.96
CA ARG A 83 8.39 -3.95 -2.43
C ARG A 83 8.43 -4.55 -3.84
N ASP A 84 7.74 -5.67 -4.05
CA ASP A 84 7.74 -6.37 -5.34
C ASP A 84 7.12 -5.52 -6.45
N LEU A 85 5.99 -4.86 -6.18
CA LEU A 85 5.38 -3.91 -7.13
C LEU A 85 6.36 -2.78 -7.49
N ARG A 86 7.11 -2.26 -6.52
CA ARG A 86 8.11 -1.21 -6.77
C ARG A 86 9.24 -1.72 -7.66
N VAL A 87 9.74 -2.92 -7.40
CA VAL A 87 10.76 -3.56 -8.23
C VAL A 87 10.25 -3.79 -9.66
N PHE A 88 9.06 -4.38 -9.81
CA PHE A 88 8.48 -4.63 -11.13
C PHE A 88 8.25 -3.33 -11.91
N LEU A 89 7.67 -2.32 -11.28
CA LEU A 89 7.43 -1.04 -11.93
C LEU A 89 8.73 -0.32 -12.30
N SER A 90 9.80 -0.48 -11.53
CA SER A 90 11.10 0.13 -11.84
C SER A 90 11.73 -0.43 -13.12
N SER A 91 11.33 -1.61 -13.57
CA SER A 91 11.78 -2.19 -14.85
C SER A 91 11.18 -1.50 -16.07
N TYR A 92 10.10 -0.72 -15.89
CA TYR A 92 9.46 0.02 -16.97
C TYR A 92 9.88 1.49 -16.98
N PRO A 93 10.27 2.04 -18.15
CA PRO A 93 10.68 3.44 -18.24
C PRO A 93 9.61 4.41 -17.71
N GLY A 94 10.01 5.30 -16.81
CA GLY A 94 9.15 6.34 -16.26
C GLY A 94 8.20 5.87 -15.14
N MET A 95 8.24 4.60 -14.73
CA MET A 95 7.34 4.07 -13.68
C MET A 95 7.97 3.92 -12.30
N GLY A 96 9.24 4.26 -12.12
CA GLY A 96 9.98 3.99 -10.86
C GLY A 96 9.44 4.67 -9.59
N ASN A 97 8.68 5.77 -9.70
CA ASN A 97 8.14 6.53 -8.56
C ASN A 97 6.64 6.79 -8.69
N THR A 98 5.90 5.82 -9.17
CA THR A 98 4.46 5.95 -9.47
C THR A 98 3.55 5.41 -8.36
N LEU A 99 4.13 4.89 -7.26
CA LEU A 99 3.39 4.32 -6.16
C LEU A 99 3.05 5.36 -5.09
N SER A 100 1.81 5.30 -4.65
CA SER A 100 1.27 6.06 -3.52
C SER A 100 0.18 5.25 -2.84
N TYR A 101 -0.41 5.74 -1.75
CA TYR A 101 -1.59 5.15 -1.12
C TYR A 101 -2.70 6.18 -1.01
N TYR A 102 -3.94 5.75 -0.83
CA TYR A 102 -5.05 6.66 -0.61
C TYR A 102 -5.59 6.53 0.81
N ARG A 103 -5.84 7.67 1.44
CA ARG A 103 -6.59 7.75 2.70
C ARG A 103 -7.29 9.08 2.79
N ASP A 104 -8.54 9.07 3.27
CA ASP A 104 -9.32 10.28 3.49
C ASP A 104 -9.83 10.40 4.93
N ASP A 105 -10.51 11.50 5.19
CA ASP A 105 -11.11 11.84 6.47
C ASP A 105 -12.32 10.97 6.84
N THR A 106 -12.91 10.26 5.88
CA THR A 106 -14.02 9.31 6.12
C THR A 106 -13.53 7.94 6.55
N GLY A 107 -12.19 7.72 6.59
CA GLY A 107 -11.57 6.45 6.90
C GLY A 107 -11.50 5.48 5.73
N LEU A 108 -11.83 5.92 4.50
CA LEU A 108 -11.57 5.13 3.31
C LEU A 108 -10.06 5.11 3.06
N GLU A 109 -9.51 3.92 2.97
CA GLU A 109 -8.11 3.67 2.66
C GLU A 109 -8.00 2.68 1.51
N VAL A 110 -7.00 2.88 0.63
CA VAL A 110 -6.58 1.94 -0.41
C VAL A 110 -5.07 1.81 -0.35
N ASP A 111 -4.59 0.58 -0.27
CA ASP A 111 -3.20 0.26 0.07
C ASP A 111 -2.21 0.81 -0.95
N VAL A 112 -2.50 0.69 -2.24
CA VAL A 112 -1.62 1.15 -3.32
C VAL A 112 -2.42 1.81 -4.44
N ILE A 113 -1.94 2.97 -4.86
CA ILE A 113 -2.33 3.64 -6.10
C ILE A 113 -1.10 3.69 -7.00
N VAL A 114 -1.26 3.25 -8.23
CA VAL A 114 -0.27 3.43 -9.30
C VAL A 114 -0.77 4.54 -10.20
N GLU A 115 0.02 5.59 -10.38
CA GLU A 115 -0.33 6.68 -11.30
C GLU A 115 0.77 6.86 -12.34
N HIS A 116 0.40 6.79 -13.62
CA HIS A 116 1.31 6.98 -14.74
C HIS A 116 0.56 7.57 -15.95
N ALA A 117 1.18 8.55 -16.63
CA ALA A 117 0.65 9.18 -17.85
C ALA A 117 -0.83 9.62 -17.71
N CYS A 118 -1.15 10.26 -16.60
CA CYS A 118 -2.50 10.72 -16.26
C CYS A 118 -3.55 9.59 -16.14
N ARG A 119 -3.16 8.36 -15.96
CA ARG A 119 -4.03 7.22 -15.64
C ARG A 119 -3.68 6.69 -14.26
N TRP A 120 -4.67 6.16 -13.56
CA TRP A 120 -4.45 5.56 -12.25
C TRP A 120 -5.02 4.16 -12.17
N ALA A 121 -4.46 3.36 -11.28
CA ALA A 121 -4.98 2.06 -10.88
C ALA A 121 -4.98 1.95 -9.37
N GLY A 122 -5.96 1.25 -8.81
CA GLY A 122 -6.06 1.00 -7.38
C GLY A 122 -5.81 -0.46 -7.05
N ILE A 123 -5.03 -0.71 -6.00
CA ILE A 123 -4.68 -2.07 -5.56
C ILE A 123 -4.90 -2.16 -4.05
N GLU A 124 -5.61 -3.19 -3.63
CA GLU A 124 -5.73 -3.62 -2.23
C GLU A 124 -4.92 -4.89 -2.03
N ILE A 125 -4.31 -5.04 -0.85
CA ILE A 125 -3.49 -6.18 -0.50
C ILE A 125 -4.16 -6.93 0.64
N LYS A 126 -4.51 -8.18 0.45
CA LYS A 126 -5.20 -9.02 1.45
C LYS A 126 -4.50 -10.36 1.58
N LEU A 127 -4.13 -10.72 2.80
CA LEU A 127 -3.48 -12.01 3.06
C LEU A 127 -4.37 -13.21 2.67
N SER A 128 -5.68 -13.07 2.80
CA SER A 128 -6.66 -14.12 2.56
C SER A 128 -7.66 -13.72 1.48
N ASP A 129 -8.04 -14.69 0.66
CA ASP A 129 -9.11 -14.58 -0.34
C ASP A 129 -10.49 -14.32 0.30
N ALA A 130 -10.70 -14.72 1.55
CA ALA A 130 -11.92 -14.40 2.31
C ALA A 130 -12.14 -12.88 2.45
N LYS A 131 -11.10 -12.06 2.37
CA LYS A 131 -11.17 -10.59 2.46
C LYS A 131 -11.23 -9.86 1.11
N VAL A 132 -11.29 -10.59 0.00
CA VAL A 132 -11.37 -10.01 -1.35
C VAL A 132 -12.59 -9.09 -1.49
N GLY A 133 -13.74 -9.47 -0.94
CA GLY A 133 -14.95 -8.65 -0.98
C GLY A 133 -14.81 -7.30 -0.28
N GLU A 134 -14.09 -7.27 0.85
CA GLU A 134 -13.77 -6.04 1.60
C GLU A 134 -12.85 -5.13 0.76
N GLY A 135 -11.74 -5.67 0.23
CA GLY A 135 -10.82 -4.91 -0.60
C GLY A 135 -11.48 -4.38 -1.87
N ALA A 136 -12.24 -5.21 -2.58
CA ALA A 136 -12.99 -4.76 -3.74
C ALA A 136 -13.97 -3.62 -3.40
N GLY A 137 -14.63 -3.70 -2.24
CA GLY A 137 -15.52 -2.64 -1.76
C GLY A 137 -14.81 -1.30 -1.54
N SER A 138 -13.60 -1.30 -0.98
CA SER A 138 -12.78 -0.09 -0.81
C SER A 138 -12.40 0.53 -2.17
N LEU A 139 -11.94 -0.31 -3.11
CA LEU A 139 -11.57 0.12 -4.46
C LEU A 139 -12.73 0.74 -5.23
N LEU A 140 -13.92 0.11 -5.17
CA LEU A 140 -15.11 0.61 -5.83
C LEU A 140 -15.58 1.94 -5.22
N ARG A 141 -15.53 2.08 -3.89
CA ARG A 141 -15.85 3.34 -3.20
C ARG A 141 -14.90 4.45 -3.63
N LEU A 142 -13.60 4.16 -3.74
CA LEU A 142 -12.62 5.14 -4.23
C LEU A 142 -12.94 5.55 -5.67
N ARG A 143 -13.15 4.58 -6.58
CA ARG A 143 -13.55 4.85 -7.97
C ARG A 143 -14.75 5.77 -8.03
N ASP A 144 -15.82 5.43 -7.32
CA ASP A 144 -17.06 6.22 -7.33
C ASP A 144 -16.87 7.63 -6.77
N LYS A 145 -15.97 7.79 -5.78
CA LYS A 145 -15.60 9.09 -5.24
C LYS A 145 -14.84 9.94 -6.26
N VAL A 146 -13.89 9.34 -6.98
CA VAL A 146 -13.15 10.02 -8.05
C VAL A 146 -14.06 10.39 -9.20
N LEU A 147 -14.95 9.49 -9.63
CA LEU A 147 -15.93 9.74 -10.71
C LEU A 147 -16.91 10.88 -10.39
N LYS A 148 -17.33 11.00 -9.14
CA LYS A 148 -18.23 12.07 -8.71
C LYS A 148 -17.56 13.45 -8.68
N ASN A 149 -16.25 13.51 -8.84
CA ASN A 149 -15.53 14.78 -8.79
C ASN A 149 -15.45 15.42 -10.18
N PRO A 150 -16.15 16.55 -10.43
CA PRO A 150 -16.19 17.18 -11.75
C PRO A 150 -14.86 17.78 -12.21
N VAL A 151 -13.87 17.84 -11.30
CA VAL A 151 -12.54 18.40 -11.58
C VAL A 151 -11.51 17.30 -11.88
N ALA A 152 -11.85 16.03 -11.65
CA ALA A 152 -10.97 14.91 -11.97
C ALA A 152 -10.83 14.80 -13.50
N ARG A 153 -9.63 15.09 -14.03
CA ARG A 153 -9.35 15.01 -15.47
C ARG A 153 -9.32 13.57 -16.00
N THR A 154 -9.09 12.61 -15.11
CA THR A 154 -9.07 11.16 -15.38
C THR A 154 -9.88 10.46 -14.32
N ALA A 155 -11.16 10.30 -14.61
CA ALA A 155 -12.09 9.75 -13.62
C ALA A 155 -12.01 8.22 -13.54
N GLU A 156 -11.91 7.51 -14.68
CA GLU A 156 -11.90 6.05 -14.69
C GLU A 156 -10.51 5.48 -14.39
N PRO A 157 -10.42 4.52 -13.45
CA PRO A 157 -9.18 3.79 -13.24
C PRO A 157 -8.83 2.92 -14.45
N ALA A 158 -7.55 2.72 -14.72
CA ALA A 158 -7.08 1.77 -15.73
C ALA A 158 -7.51 0.35 -15.36
N PHE A 159 -7.39 0.01 -14.08
CA PHE A 159 -7.92 -1.21 -13.47
C PHE A 159 -8.00 -1.06 -11.95
N LEU A 160 -8.74 -1.97 -11.32
CA LEU A 160 -8.80 -2.17 -9.89
C LEU A 160 -8.44 -3.61 -9.59
N ALA A 161 -7.58 -3.87 -8.60
CA ALA A 161 -7.14 -5.21 -8.28
C ALA A 161 -7.03 -5.46 -6.78
N VAL A 162 -7.33 -6.68 -6.35
CA VAL A 162 -6.99 -7.18 -5.00
C VAL A 162 -5.89 -8.21 -5.16
N ILE A 163 -4.72 -7.95 -4.58
CA ILE A 163 -3.63 -8.91 -4.52
C ILE A 163 -3.82 -9.77 -3.26
N VAL A 164 -3.80 -11.09 -3.44
CA VAL A 164 -4.03 -12.05 -2.36
C VAL A 164 -2.81 -12.90 -2.09
N GLY A 165 -2.57 -13.22 -0.80
CA GLY A 165 -1.45 -14.06 -0.39
C GLY A 165 -1.62 -15.53 -0.75
N LYS A 166 -2.87 -15.98 -0.95
CA LYS A 166 -3.18 -17.37 -1.26
C LYS A 166 -4.13 -17.44 -2.45
N GLY A 167 -3.81 -18.26 -3.41
CA GLY A 167 -4.62 -18.47 -4.61
C GLY A 167 -3.76 -19.07 -5.73
N ASN A 168 -4.41 -19.76 -6.67
CA ASN A 168 -3.71 -20.46 -7.77
C ASN A 168 -4.01 -19.85 -9.14
N LEU A 169 -5.01 -18.96 -9.22
CA LEU A 169 -5.48 -18.41 -10.49
C LEU A 169 -5.89 -16.96 -10.31
N ALA A 170 -5.45 -16.12 -11.24
CA ALA A 170 -5.96 -14.76 -11.36
C ALA A 170 -7.31 -14.77 -12.09
N TYR A 171 -8.26 -13.98 -11.64
CA TYR A 171 -9.58 -13.87 -12.26
C TYR A 171 -10.15 -12.46 -12.13
N ARG A 172 -11.16 -12.17 -12.95
CA ARG A 172 -11.93 -10.92 -12.88
C ARG A 172 -13.29 -11.19 -12.25
N ARG A 173 -13.63 -10.41 -11.24
CA ARG A 173 -14.94 -10.44 -10.58
C ARG A 173 -16.02 -9.84 -11.49
N LYS A 174 -17.29 -10.10 -11.15
CA LYS A 174 -18.45 -9.53 -11.85
C LYS A 174 -18.51 -8.00 -11.76
N ASP A 175 -17.98 -7.42 -10.68
CA ASP A 175 -17.88 -5.96 -10.45
C ASP A 175 -16.69 -5.31 -11.18
N GLY A 176 -15.92 -6.09 -11.94
CA GLY A 176 -14.81 -5.62 -12.75
C GLY A 176 -13.45 -5.61 -12.03
N VAL A 177 -13.41 -5.84 -10.73
CA VAL A 177 -12.17 -5.90 -9.93
C VAL A 177 -11.42 -7.21 -10.24
N TYR A 178 -10.11 -7.10 -10.47
CA TYR A 178 -9.24 -8.27 -10.62
C TYR A 178 -8.84 -8.83 -9.26
N VAL A 179 -8.69 -10.14 -9.18
CA VAL A 179 -8.09 -10.83 -8.03
C VAL A 179 -6.86 -11.54 -8.54
N ILE A 180 -5.71 -11.22 -7.93
CA ILE A 180 -4.41 -11.65 -8.43
C ILE A 180 -3.64 -12.29 -7.27
N PRO A 181 -3.30 -13.57 -7.30
CA PRO A 181 -2.40 -14.17 -6.32
C PRO A 181 -1.00 -13.53 -6.43
N ALA A 182 -0.40 -13.17 -5.31
CA ALA A 182 0.92 -12.53 -5.28
C ALA A 182 1.99 -13.39 -5.98
N ALA A 183 1.90 -14.72 -5.86
CA ALA A 183 2.81 -15.66 -6.50
C ALA A 183 2.75 -15.64 -8.05
N THR A 184 1.76 -14.98 -8.65
CA THR A 184 1.63 -14.86 -10.12
C THR A 184 2.14 -13.51 -10.64
N LEU A 185 2.61 -12.62 -9.76
CA LEU A 185 3.21 -11.36 -10.16
C LEU A 185 4.62 -11.61 -10.71
N SER A 186 4.94 -10.97 -11.83
CA SER A 186 6.28 -10.98 -12.44
C SER A 186 6.53 -9.67 -13.18
N ALA A 187 7.79 -9.38 -13.42
CA ALA A 187 8.23 -8.25 -14.27
C ALA A 187 8.10 -8.60 -15.74
#